data_fb0b28cf7a279173d8ac2167e7491c54
#
_entry.id   fb0b28cf7a279173d8ac2167e7491c54
#
_cell.length_a   1.000
_cell.length_b   1.000
_cell.length_c   1.000
_cell.angle_alpha   90.00
_cell.angle_beta   90.00
_cell.angle_gamma   90.00
#
_symmetry.space_group_name_H-M   'P 1'
#
loop_
_entity.id
_entity.type
_entity.pdbx_description
1 polymer ?
#
loop_
_entity_poly.entity_id
_entity_poly.type
_entity_poly.pdbx_seq_one_letter_code
_entity_poly.pdbx_strand_id
1 'polypeptide(L)'
;MHKNTFRVMAIAVAVFASGGRLAAQAAAPAAVHRFYEITVAPTQDHAFREGIKTWLQCLHQHGATHAMWAFDQVTGNLDHYVFESGDTTWAAMDAHDPAGKACGPTFVSAVEAHFTKGTSWVAQDMPKLSHPGAMKHMDYFYVASVKVRPGQGPDFEEALGKFAAAADKTKWDANWDTMGIIAGGRGAADYDMVWPNKSWAEMGEDPSPSAKAMMEHVYGKAAAAANRKRYLAAIEHSWSSIYKYDKDLSYIPAK
;
A
#
# COMPACT_ATOMS: atom_id res chain seq x y z
N MET A 1 -26.96 -9.32 89.16
CA MET A 1 -25.67 -9.13 88.45
C MET A 1 -25.70 -10.03 87.22
N HIS A 2 -26.07 -9.47 86.03
CA HIS A 2 -26.02 -10.15 84.77
C HIS A 2 -25.24 -9.28 83.80
N LYS A 3 -24.07 -9.77 83.32
CA LYS A 3 -23.22 -9.12 82.33
C LYS A 3 -23.69 -9.59 80.97
N ASN A 4 -24.23 -8.70 80.16
CA ASN A 4 -24.51 -8.91 78.75
C ASN A 4 -23.28 -8.60 77.93
N THR A 5 -22.76 -9.62 77.29
CA THR A 5 -21.61 -9.50 76.36
C THR A 5 -22.16 -9.35 74.95
N PHE A 6 -22.04 -8.14 74.34
CA PHE A 6 -22.35 -7.92 72.96
C PHE A 6 -21.19 -8.44 72.10
N ARG A 7 -21.46 -9.38 71.22
CA ARG A 7 -20.57 -9.85 70.16
C ARG A 7 -20.81 -8.96 68.95
N VAL A 8 -19.83 -8.15 68.60
CA VAL A 8 -19.80 -7.41 67.33
C VAL A 8 -19.30 -8.37 66.25
N MET A 9 -20.16 -8.66 65.29
CA MET A 9 -19.84 -9.47 64.11
C MET A 9 -19.32 -8.51 63.01
N ALA A 10 -18.01 -8.51 62.77
CA ALA A 10 -17.40 -7.75 61.69
C ALA A 10 -17.63 -8.49 60.37
N ILE A 11 -18.44 -7.91 59.48
CA ILE A 11 -18.61 -8.38 58.09
C ILE A 11 -17.51 -7.76 57.28
N ALA A 12 -16.52 -8.57 56.87
CA ALA A 12 -15.50 -8.18 55.90
C ALA A 12 -16.11 -8.24 54.49
N VAL A 13 -16.38 -7.09 53.89
CA VAL A 13 -16.76 -6.99 52.48
C VAL A 13 -15.48 -7.06 51.66
N ALA A 14 -15.21 -8.22 51.03
CA ALA A 14 -14.14 -8.37 50.04
C ALA A 14 -14.61 -7.78 48.73
N VAL A 15 -14.14 -6.57 48.37
CA VAL A 15 -14.30 -5.97 47.04
C VAL A 15 -13.30 -6.64 46.12
N PHE A 16 -13.74 -7.60 45.33
CA PHE A 16 -12.99 -8.11 44.21
C PHE A 16 -12.98 -7.03 43.09
N ALA A 17 -11.96 -6.18 43.07
CA ALA A 17 -11.64 -5.34 41.93
C ALA A 17 -11.07 -6.23 40.80
N SER A 18 -11.97 -6.82 40.01
CA SER A 18 -11.58 -7.43 38.72
C SER A 18 -11.21 -6.35 37.75
N GLY A 19 -9.99 -5.85 37.88
CA GLY A 19 -9.34 -5.00 36.90
C GLY A 19 -9.09 -5.80 35.63
N GLY A 20 -10.08 -5.94 34.77
CA GLY A 20 -9.91 -6.41 33.42
C GLY A 20 -9.01 -5.41 32.69
N ARG A 21 -7.72 -5.72 32.57
CA ARG A 21 -6.84 -5.08 31.59
C ARG A 21 -7.41 -5.44 30.22
N LEU A 22 -8.20 -4.54 29.64
CA LEU A 22 -8.39 -4.52 28.20
C LEU A 22 -6.97 -4.29 27.62
N ALA A 23 -6.30 -5.40 27.29
CA ALA A 23 -5.13 -5.33 26.44
C ALA A 23 -5.64 -4.70 25.13
N ALA A 24 -5.35 -3.43 24.92
CA ALA A 24 -5.52 -2.81 23.62
C ALA A 24 -4.72 -3.69 22.66
N GLN A 25 -5.42 -4.43 21.81
CA GLN A 25 -4.80 -5.27 20.81
C GLN A 25 -4.05 -4.29 19.90
N ALA A 26 -2.72 -4.28 20.00
CA ALA A 26 -1.90 -3.44 19.14
C ALA A 26 -2.30 -3.76 17.70
N ALA A 27 -2.68 -2.73 16.94
CA ALA A 27 -2.96 -2.92 15.52
C ALA A 27 -1.75 -3.62 14.89
N ALA A 28 -2.02 -4.59 14.01
CA ALA A 28 -0.94 -5.23 13.26
C ALA A 28 -0.10 -4.14 12.57
N PRO A 29 1.22 -4.28 12.56
CA PRO A 29 2.06 -3.31 11.86
C PRO A 29 1.63 -3.22 10.40
N ALA A 30 1.61 -2.02 9.86
CA ALA A 30 1.29 -1.80 8.44
C ALA A 30 2.27 -2.58 7.56
N ALA A 31 1.77 -3.18 6.49
CA ALA A 31 2.58 -3.95 5.57
C ALA A 31 3.64 -3.06 4.90
N VAL A 32 4.77 -3.65 4.59
CA VAL A 32 5.87 -3.01 3.89
C VAL A 32 6.03 -3.70 2.54
N HIS A 33 6.23 -2.91 1.50
CA HIS A 33 6.38 -3.36 0.12
C HIS A 33 7.72 -2.91 -0.42
N ARG A 34 8.34 -3.75 -1.22
CA ARG A 34 9.54 -3.38 -1.96
C ARG A 34 9.24 -3.40 -3.45
N PHE A 35 9.49 -2.28 -4.07
CA PHE A 35 9.27 -2.10 -5.50
C PHE A 35 10.59 -2.05 -6.25
N TYR A 36 10.56 -2.55 -7.48
CA TYR A 36 11.63 -2.44 -8.45
C TYR A 36 11.02 -1.93 -9.76
N GLU A 37 11.51 -0.81 -10.23
CA GLU A 37 11.19 -0.28 -11.55
C GLU A 37 12.33 -0.57 -12.49
N ILE A 38 12.02 -1.17 -13.62
CA ILE A 38 12.99 -1.55 -14.64
C ILE A 38 12.64 -0.83 -15.95
N THR A 39 13.63 -0.19 -16.55
CA THR A 39 13.53 0.35 -17.92
C THR A 39 14.18 -0.64 -18.85
N VAL A 40 13.39 -1.26 -19.73
CA VAL A 40 13.86 -2.20 -20.73
C VAL A 40 14.58 -1.45 -21.87
N ALA A 41 15.64 -2.05 -22.42
CA ALA A 41 16.33 -1.47 -23.55
C ALA A 41 15.43 -1.48 -24.81
N PRO A 42 15.52 -0.46 -25.68
CA PRO A 42 14.75 -0.45 -26.91
C PRO A 42 14.90 -1.76 -27.69
N THR A 43 13.80 -2.29 -28.22
CA THR A 43 13.70 -3.56 -28.95
C THR A 43 13.97 -4.84 -28.16
N GLN A 44 14.22 -4.75 -26.84
CA GLN A 44 14.53 -5.90 -25.99
C GLN A 44 13.31 -6.41 -25.19
N ASP A 45 12.14 -5.84 -25.37
CA ASP A 45 10.94 -6.19 -24.62
C ASP A 45 10.64 -7.69 -24.61
N HIS A 46 10.60 -8.29 -25.79
CA HIS A 46 10.33 -9.73 -25.92
C HIS A 46 11.40 -10.57 -25.19
N ALA A 47 12.68 -10.27 -25.36
CA ALA A 47 13.76 -10.99 -24.73
C ALA A 47 13.75 -10.80 -23.20
N PHE A 48 13.46 -9.61 -22.72
CA PHE A 48 13.29 -9.29 -21.31
C PHE A 48 12.14 -10.15 -20.68
N ARG A 49 10.98 -10.19 -21.32
CA ARG A 49 9.82 -10.96 -20.85
C ARG A 49 10.13 -12.46 -20.80
N GLU A 50 10.77 -13.02 -21.81
CA GLU A 50 11.19 -14.43 -21.81
C GLU A 50 12.27 -14.68 -20.74
N GLY A 51 13.15 -13.73 -20.51
CA GLY A 51 14.13 -13.78 -19.42
C GLY A 51 13.47 -13.86 -18.05
N ILE A 52 12.47 -13.00 -17.79
CA ILE A 52 11.67 -13.04 -16.56
C ILE A 52 11.00 -14.40 -16.40
N LYS A 53 10.33 -14.94 -17.43
CA LYS A 53 9.70 -16.28 -17.36
C LYS A 53 10.71 -17.37 -17.01
N THR A 54 11.89 -17.30 -17.60
CA THR A 54 12.99 -18.24 -17.30
C THR A 54 13.42 -18.14 -15.84
N TRP A 55 13.55 -16.93 -15.32
CA TRP A 55 13.87 -16.70 -13.91
C TRP A 55 12.74 -17.15 -12.97
N LEU A 56 11.47 -16.88 -13.30
CA LEU A 56 10.32 -17.38 -12.53
C LEU A 56 10.28 -18.91 -12.49
N GLN A 57 10.61 -19.57 -13.59
CA GLN A 57 10.71 -21.05 -13.61
C GLN A 57 11.78 -21.56 -12.65
N CYS A 58 12.94 -20.88 -12.58
CA CYS A 58 13.97 -21.20 -11.59
C CYS A 58 13.43 -21.01 -10.16
N LEU A 59 12.74 -19.90 -9.87
CA LEU A 59 12.14 -19.65 -8.56
C LEU A 59 11.16 -20.76 -8.15
N HIS A 60 10.32 -21.23 -9.09
CA HIS A 60 9.43 -22.36 -8.86
C HIS A 60 10.19 -23.66 -8.56
N GLN A 61 11.26 -23.95 -9.29
CA GLN A 61 12.08 -25.15 -9.08
C GLN A 61 12.79 -25.14 -7.72
N HIS A 62 13.12 -23.96 -7.21
CA HIS A 62 13.80 -23.78 -5.92
C HIS A 62 12.84 -23.47 -4.76
N GLY A 63 11.51 -23.51 -5.00
CA GLY A 63 10.49 -23.36 -3.96
C GLY A 63 10.46 -21.98 -3.31
N ALA A 64 10.59 -20.91 -4.09
CA ALA A 64 10.45 -19.55 -3.58
C ALA A 64 9.09 -19.37 -2.86
N THR A 65 9.09 -18.69 -1.72
CA THR A 65 7.91 -18.57 -0.85
C THR A 65 7.28 -17.17 -0.88
N HIS A 66 7.97 -16.20 -1.49
CA HIS A 66 7.50 -14.82 -1.56
C HIS A 66 6.81 -14.56 -2.90
N ALA A 67 5.63 -13.96 -2.86
CA ALA A 67 4.95 -13.50 -4.07
C ALA A 67 5.66 -12.27 -4.65
N MET A 68 5.55 -12.11 -5.96
CA MET A 68 5.99 -10.93 -6.69
C MET A 68 4.96 -10.62 -7.76
N TRP A 69 4.42 -9.42 -7.74
CA TRP A 69 3.50 -8.94 -8.77
C TRP A 69 4.24 -8.07 -9.77
N ALA A 70 3.93 -8.26 -11.04
CA ALA A 70 4.50 -7.49 -12.13
C ALA A 70 3.43 -6.62 -12.79
N PHE A 71 3.83 -5.42 -13.18
CA PHE A 71 2.96 -4.45 -13.81
C PHE A 71 3.68 -3.80 -14.99
N ASP A 72 2.99 -3.72 -16.13
CA ASP A 72 3.43 -2.98 -17.31
C ASP A 72 2.94 -1.55 -17.20
N GLN A 73 3.80 -0.57 -17.42
CA GLN A 73 3.35 0.82 -17.53
C GLN A 73 2.70 1.03 -18.91
N VAL A 74 1.41 1.39 -18.91
CA VAL A 74 0.63 1.55 -20.16
C VAL A 74 0.38 3.02 -20.55
N THR A 75 0.84 3.96 -19.71
CA THR A 75 0.89 5.40 -20.01
C THR A 75 2.21 5.98 -19.55
N GLY A 76 2.74 6.93 -20.27
CA GLY A 76 4.05 7.53 -20.00
C GLY A 76 5.16 6.78 -20.72
N ASN A 77 6.09 6.15 -20.01
CA ASN A 77 7.15 5.37 -20.63
C ASN A 77 6.73 3.91 -20.79
N LEU A 78 6.56 3.46 -22.02
CA LEU A 78 6.08 2.12 -22.36
C LEU A 78 7.14 1.01 -22.19
N ASP A 79 8.40 1.39 -21.97
CA ASP A 79 9.49 0.44 -21.71
C ASP A 79 9.69 0.20 -20.21
N HIS A 80 8.74 0.64 -19.35
CA HIS A 80 8.83 0.48 -17.91
C HIS A 80 7.98 -0.65 -17.39
N TYR A 81 8.60 -1.42 -16.51
CA TYR A 81 7.98 -2.48 -15.70
C TYR A 81 8.16 -2.18 -14.22
N VAL A 82 7.14 -2.43 -13.43
CA VAL A 82 7.23 -2.36 -11.98
C VAL A 82 6.99 -3.76 -11.41
N PHE A 83 7.86 -4.18 -10.51
CA PHE A 83 7.72 -5.41 -9.75
C PHE A 83 7.55 -5.06 -8.28
N GLU A 84 6.52 -5.60 -7.66
CA GLU A 84 6.21 -5.42 -6.26
C GLU A 84 6.42 -6.73 -5.52
N SER A 85 7.19 -6.70 -4.42
CA SER A 85 7.23 -7.84 -3.49
C SER A 85 5.90 -7.97 -2.76
N GLY A 86 5.47 -9.20 -2.46
CA GLY A 86 4.29 -9.41 -1.61
C GLY A 86 4.41 -8.71 -0.25
N ASP A 87 3.28 -8.54 0.40
CA ASP A 87 3.17 -7.97 1.74
C ASP A 87 4.21 -8.58 2.67
N THR A 88 5.00 -7.73 3.30
CA THR A 88 6.08 -8.16 4.16
C THR A 88 6.18 -7.29 5.42
N THR A 89 7.10 -7.63 6.28
CA THR A 89 7.46 -6.83 7.46
C THR A 89 8.94 -6.46 7.39
N TRP A 90 9.35 -5.45 8.12
CA TRP A 90 10.76 -5.11 8.23
C TRP A 90 11.63 -6.31 8.64
N ALA A 91 11.16 -7.12 9.59
CA ALA A 91 11.87 -8.33 10.02
C ALA A 91 11.94 -9.40 8.94
N ALA A 92 10.90 -9.52 8.11
CA ALA A 92 10.91 -10.48 7.00
C ALA A 92 11.86 -10.06 5.87
N MET A 93 12.15 -8.76 5.72
CA MET A 93 13.18 -8.28 4.77
C MET A 93 14.59 -8.74 5.11
N ASP A 94 14.87 -9.07 6.38
CA ASP A 94 16.15 -9.63 6.81
C ASP A 94 16.26 -11.14 6.47
N ALA A 95 15.15 -11.79 6.15
CA ALA A 95 15.16 -13.20 5.83
C ALA A 95 15.87 -13.45 4.49
N HIS A 96 16.82 -14.38 4.51
CA HIS A 96 17.46 -14.82 3.28
C HIS A 96 16.49 -15.71 2.49
N ASP A 97 16.26 -15.37 1.24
CA ASP A 97 15.55 -16.22 0.29
C ASP A 97 16.56 -17.15 -0.41
N PRO A 98 16.60 -18.45 -0.04
CA PRO A 98 17.50 -19.42 -0.68
C PRO A 98 17.22 -19.56 -2.18
N ALA A 99 15.95 -19.47 -2.60
CA ALA A 99 15.56 -19.56 -4.00
C ALA A 99 16.05 -18.34 -4.79
N GLY A 100 15.87 -17.12 -4.24
CA GLY A 100 16.42 -15.91 -4.84
C GLY A 100 17.93 -15.96 -5.01
N LYS A 101 18.66 -16.49 -4.01
CA LYS A 101 20.10 -16.71 -4.11
C LYS A 101 20.46 -17.73 -5.18
N ALA A 102 19.78 -18.86 -5.24
CA ALA A 102 20.03 -19.91 -6.23
C ALA A 102 19.74 -19.42 -7.66
N CYS A 103 18.70 -18.62 -7.85
CA CYS A 103 18.26 -18.10 -9.15
C CYS A 103 18.90 -16.75 -9.54
N GLY A 104 19.74 -16.15 -8.69
CA GLY A 104 20.48 -14.93 -9.01
C GLY A 104 21.29 -15.03 -10.32
N PRO A 105 22.08 -16.07 -10.56
CA PRO A 105 22.79 -16.21 -11.83
C PRO A 105 21.88 -16.28 -13.06
N THR A 106 20.70 -16.89 -12.94
CA THR A 106 19.68 -16.92 -14.01
C THR A 106 19.14 -15.51 -14.27
N PHE A 107 18.85 -14.74 -13.22
CA PHE A 107 18.42 -13.36 -13.36
C PHE A 107 19.44 -12.50 -14.11
N VAL A 108 20.71 -12.57 -13.68
CA VAL A 108 21.80 -11.83 -14.32
C VAL A 108 21.94 -12.18 -15.81
N SER A 109 21.92 -13.46 -16.14
CA SER A 109 22.15 -13.90 -17.53
C SER A 109 20.95 -13.73 -18.45
N ALA A 110 19.72 -13.88 -17.93
CA ALA A 110 18.51 -13.89 -18.75
C ALA A 110 17.73 -12.56 -18.70
N VAL A 111 17.93 -11.73 -17.67
CA VAL A 111 17.13 -10.50 -17.47
C VAL A 111 17.98 -9.25 -17.56
N GLU A 112 19.09 -9.15 -16.80
CA GLU A 112 19.87 -7.91 -16.71
C GLU A 112 20.43 -7.45 -18.04
N ALA A 113 20.72 -8.35 -18.97
CA ALA A 113 21.21 -8.01 -20.31
C ALA A 113 20.21 -7.18 -21.16
N HIS A 114 18.94 -7.14 -20.74
CA HIS A 114 17.84 -6.58 -21.53
C HIS A 114 17.28 -5.26 -20.98
N PHE A 115 17.80 -4.75 -19.86
CA PHE A 115 17.38 -3.47 -19.34
C PHE A 115 18.53 -2.45 -19.19
N THR A 116 18.19 -1.18 -19.24
CA THR A 116 19.15 -0.08 -19.18
C THR A 116 19.23 0.57 -17.83
N LYS A 117 18.17 0.45 -17.02
CA LYS A 117 18.06 1.08 -15.71
C LYS A 117 17.18 0.28 -14.79
N GLY A 118 17.60 0.16 -13.55
CA GLY A 118 16.79 -0.35 -12.44
C GLY A 118 16.79 0.65 -11.29
N THR A 119 15.64 0.89 -10.69
CA THR A 119 15.49 1.63 -9.45
C THR A 119 14.67 0.81 -8.47
N SER A 120 14.80 1.09 -7.18
CA SER A 120 13.97 0.43 -6.17
C SER A 120 13.59 1.41 -5.08
N TRP A 121 12.43 1.15 -4.48
CA TRP A 121 11.99 1.88 -3.30
C TRP A 121 11.26 0.95 -2.32
N VAL A 122 11.12 1.44 -1.11
CA VAL A 122 10.37 0.78 -0.06
C VAL A 122 9.21 1.68 0.32
N ALA A 123 8.03 1.12 0.34
CA ALA A 123 6.80 1.79 0.75
C ALA A 123 6.13 1.06 1.91
N GLN A 124 5.30 1.76 2.65
CA GLN A 124 4.50 1.22 3.73
C GLN A 124 3.05 1.63 3.56
N ASP A 125 2.15 0.70 3.79
CA ASP A 125 0.72 0.99 3.77
C ASP A 125 0.35 2.08 4.78
N MET A 126 -0.55 2.95 4.36
CA MET A 126 -1.13 4.00 5.19
C MET A 126 -2.65 3.84 5.31
N PRO A 127 -3.13 2.88 6.14
CA PRO A 127 -4.55 2.55 6.20
C PRO A 127 -5.46 3.71 6.58
N LYS A 128 -4.95 4.68 7.35
CA LYS A 128 -5.72 5.89 7.73
C LYS A 128 -5.92 6.87 6.58
N LEU A 129 -5.14 6.72 5.51
CA LEU A 129 -5.19 7.57 4.31
C LEU A 129 -5.81 6.83 3.11
N SER A 130 -6.22 5.59 3.32
CA SER A 130 -6.77 4.68 2.32
C SER A 130 -8.27 4.49 2.52
N HIS A 131 -8.96 4.11 1.44
CA HIS A 131 -10.32 3.58 1.47
C HIS A 131 -10.33 2.32 0.60
N PRO A 132 -9.79 1.20 1.16
CA PRO A 132 -9.52 0.00 0.37
C PRO A 132 -10.79 -0.70 -0.07
N GLY A 133 -10.75 -1.26 -1.27
CA GLY A 133 -11.78 -2.11 -1.84
C GLY A 133 -11.30 -3.53 -2.11
N ALA A 134 -12.14 -4.32 -2.79
CA ALA A 134 -11.74 -5.65 -3.21
C ALA A 134 -10.73 -5.57 -4.36
N MET A 135 -9.50 -6.06 -4.14
CA MET A 135 -8.43 -6.11 -5.15
C MET A 135 -8.58 -7.26 -6.16
N LYS A 136 -9.56 -8.15 -5.97
CA LYS A 136 -9.76 -9.30 -6.87
C LYS A 136 -10.22 -8.86 -8.25
N HIS A 137 -9.56 -9.38 -9.28
CA HIS A 137 -9.89 -9.13 -10.70
C HIS A 137 -9.68 -7.67 -11.15
N MET A 138 -8.74 -6.97 -10.53
CA MET A 138 -8.31 -5.66 -10.98
C MET A 138 -7.13 -5.84 -11.95
N ASP A 139 -7.28 -5.32 -13.16
CA ASP A 139 -6.28 -5.45 -14.21
C ASP A 139 -5.48 -4.15 -14.40
N TYR A 140 -6.04 -3.01 -14.01
CA TYR A 140 -5.44 -1.69 -14.19
C TYR A 140 -5.35 -0.94 -12.87
N PHE A 141 -4.28 -0.18 -12.73
CA PHE A 141 -3.97 0.61 -11.54
C PHE A 141 -3.59 2.02 -11.96
N TYR A 142 -4.47 2.98 -11.67
CA TYR A 142 -4.09 4.38 -11.78
C TYR A 142 -3.31 4.76 -10.53
N VAL A 143 -2.08 5.21 -10.71
CA VAL A 143 -1.19 5.60 -9.61
C VAL A 143 -0.91 7.10 -9.70
N ALA A 144 -1.28 7.84 -8.66
CA ALA A 144 -0.88 9.22 -8.48
C ALA A 144 0.24 9.31 -7.45
N SER A 145 1.41 9.69 -7.91
CA SER A 145 2.59 9.94 -7.08
C SER A 145 2.64 11.40 -6.65
N VAL A 146 2.87 11.64 -5.38
CA VAL A 146 2.85 12.98 -4.78
C VAL A 146 4.16 13.27 -4.07
N LYS A 147 4.76 14.41 -4.39
CA LYS A 147 5.83 15.05 -3.64
C LYS A 147 5.25 16.16 -2.80
N VAL A 148 5.46 16.10 -1.50
CA VAL A 148 4.95 17.07 -0.53
C VAL A 148 6.01 18.14 -0.25
N ARG A 149 5.56 19.39 -0.09
CA ARG A 149 6.47 20.49 0.30
C ARG A 149 7.14 20.18 1.63
N PRO A 150 8.41 20.55 1.82
CA PRO A 150 9.09 20.39 3.10
C PRO A 150 8.28 20.94 4.27
N GLY A 151 8.06 20.11 5.28
CA GLY A 151 7.29 20.43 6.48
C GLY A 151 5.76 20.36 6.36
N GLN A 152 5.22 20.05 5.17
CA GLN A 152 3.77 19.99 4.94
C GLN A 152 3.20 18.55 4.98
N GLY A 153 4.01 17.54 5.31
CA GLY A 153 3.55 16.16 5.46
C GLY A 153 2.33 16.03 6.39
N PRO A 154 2.34 16.58 7.61
CA PRO A 154 1.19 16.52 8.50
C PRO A 154 -0.09 17.15 7.93
N ASP A 155 0.02 18.25 7.19
CA ASP A 155 -1.14 18.90 6.55
C ASP A 155 -1.70 18.05 5.40
N PHE A 156 -0.83 17.41 4.62
CA PHE A 156 -1.21 16.46 3.57
C PHE A 156 -1.95 15.26 4.17
N GLU A 157 -1.36 14.62 5.18
CA GLU A 157 -1.94 13.45 5.84
C GLU A 157 -3.27 13.77 6.54
N GLU A 158 -3.36 14.91 7.24
CA GLU A 158 -4.63 15.32 7.86
C GLU A 158 -5.73 15.52 6.80
N ALA A 159 -5.38 16.17 5.69
CA ALA A 159 -6.36 16.45 4.65
C ALA A 159 -6.82 15.18 3.93
N LEU A 160 -5.91 14.27 3.60
CA LEU A 160 -6.21 12.99 2.97
C LEU A 160 -6.93 12.04 3.94
N GLY A 161 -6.53 12.02 5.22
CA GLY A 161 -7.21 11.23 6.26
C GLY A 161 -8.67 11.67 6.48
N LYS A 162 -8.98 12.98 6.41
CA LYS A 162 -10.37 13.47 6.42
C LYS A 162 -11.14 12.98 5.20
N PHE A 163 -10.51 12.92 4.04
CA PHE A 163 -11.11 12.41 2.82
C PHE A 163 -11.43 10.92 2.95
N ALA A 164 -10.48 10.12 3.43
CA ALA A 164 -10.67 8.69 3.69
C ALA A 164 -11.80 8.45 4.71
N ALA A 165 -11.80 9.18 5.83
CA ALA A 165 -12.86 9.07 6.84
C ALA A 165 -14.25 9.45 6.31
N ALA A 166 -14.34 10.40 5.37
CA ALA A 166 -15.60 10.75 4.72
C ALA A 166 -16.06 9.64 3.77
N ALA A 167 -15.15 9.05 3.00
CA ALA A 167 -15.43 7.92 2.13
C ALA A 167 -15.95 6.71 2.92
N ASP A 168 -15.29 6.35 4.02
CA ASP A 168 -15.72 5.27 4.92
C ASP A 168 -17.12 5.54 5.51
N LYS A 169 -17.35 6.76 6.01
CA LYS A 169 -18.62 7.15 6.62
C LYS A 169 -19.78 7.08 5.64
N THR A 170 -19.55 7.41 4.39
CA THR A 170 -20.57 7.42 3.35
C THR A 170 -20.64 6.12 2.55
N LYS A 171 -19.71 5.20 2.78
CA LYS A 171 -19.53 3.99 1.95
C LYS A 171 -19.40 4.37 0.47
N TRP A 172 -18.53 5.37 0.23
CA TRP A 172 -18.31 5.87 -1.11
C TRP A 172 -17.81 4.76 -2.04
N ASP A 173 -18.21 4.77 -3.29
CA ASP A 173 -17.98 3.68 -4.24
C ASP A 173 -16.58 3.66 -4.87
N ALA A 174 -15.81 4.75 -4.76
CA ALA A 174 -14.43 4.76 -5.24
C ALA A 174 -13.46 4.31 -4.15
N ASN A 175 -12.61 3.35 -4.50
CA ASN A 175 -11.64 2.77 -3.58
C ASN A 175 -10.21 3.15 -3.99
N TRP A 176 -9.34 3.31 -3.01
CA TRP A 176 -7.90 3.52 -3.24
C TRP A 176 -7.07 3.05 -2.04
N ASP A 177 -5.83 2.72 -2.33
CA ASP A 177 -4.80 2.50 -1.32
C ASP A 177 -3.77 3.62 -1.36
N THR A 178 -3.27 4.01 -0.21
CA THR A 178 -2.19 4.99 -0.07
C THR A 178 -0.98 4.33 0.57
N MET A 179 0.17 4.50 -0.05
CA MET A 179 1.46 4.07 0.46
C MET A 179 2.36 5.27 0.70
N GLY A 180 3.02 5.30 1.85
CA GLY A 180 4.09 6.25 2.14
C GLY A 180 5.43 5.69 1.69
N ILE A 181 6.19 6.45 0.89
CA ILE A 181 7.51 6.05 0.42
C ILE A 181 8.52 6.32 1.54
N ILE A 182 9.11 5.26 2.09
CA ILE A 182 10.05 5.35 3.20
C ILE A 182 11.48 5.56 2.71
N ALA A 183 11.84 4.89 1.62
CA ALA A 183 13.15 5.00 1.00
C ALA A 183 13.03 4.79 -0.52
N GLY A 184 13.37 5.78 -1.32
CA GLY A 184 13.26 5.71 -2.78
C GLY A 184 14.35 6.52 -3.51
N GLY A 185 15.30 7.08 -2.76
CA GLY A 185 16.37 7.87 -3.34
C GLY A 185 15.93 9.29 -3.75
N ARG A 186 16.83 9.98 -4.45
CA ARG A 186 16.59 11.36 -4.88
C ARG A 186 15.47 11.40 -5.93
N GLY A 187 14.46 12.23 -5.70
CA GLY A 187 13.36 12.46 -6.65
C GLY A 187 12.20 11.49 -6.53
N ALA A 188 12.26 10.52 -5.59
CA ALA A 188 11.11 9.68 -5.29
C ALA A 188 9.92 10.52 -4.78
N ALA A 189 8.70 10.04 -5.02
CA ALA A 189 7.51 10.54 -4.36
C ALA A 189 7.63 10.41 -2.83
N ASP A 190 6.77 11.10 -2.11
CA ASP A 190 6.59 10.86 -0.68
C ASP A 190 5.39 9.93 -0.45
N TYR A 191 4.41 9.96 -1.37
CA TYR A 191 3.23 9.10 -1.32
C TYR A 191 2.84 8.64 -2.73
N ASP A 192 2.37 7.39 -2.81
CA ASP A 192 1.64 6.87 -3.96
C ASP A 192 0.20 6.56 -3.54
N MET A 193 -0.76 7.08 -4.30
CA MET A 193 -2.17 6.74 -4.19
C MET A 193 -2.55 5.87 -5.38
N VAL A 194 -3.11 4.71 -5.12
CA VAL A 194 -3.36 3.66 -6.11
C VAL A 194 -4.86 3.38 -6.19
N TRP A 195 -5.45 3.60 -7.36
CA TRP A 195 -6.85 3.27 -7.66
C TRP A 195 -6.91 2.02 -8.53
N PRO A 196 -7.38 0.89 -8.00
CA PRO A 196 -7.56 -0.33 -8.78
C PRO A 196 -8.82 -0.23 -9.67
N ASN A 197 -8.72 -0.73 -10.89
CA ASN A 197 -9.79 -0.74 -11.89
C ASN A 197 -9.80 -2.05 -12.66
N LYS A 198 -10.97 -2.55 -13.05
CA LYS A 198 -11.11 -3.77 -13.87
C LYS A 198 -10.84 -3.50 -15.35
N SER A 199 -11.12 -2.27 -15.80
CA SER A 199 -11.07 -1.93 -17.22
C SER A 199 -10.84 -0.43 -17.43
N TRP A 200 -10.50 -0.06 -18.65
CA TRP A 200 -10.50 1.33 -19.10
C TRP A 200 -11.87 2.02 -18.98
N ALA A 201 -12.97 1.26 -19.16
CA ALA A 201 -14.31 1.80 -19.03
C ALA A 201 -14.60 2.21 -17.58
N GLU A 202 -14.29 1.35 -16.60
CA GLU A 202 -14.47 1.66 -15.18
C GLU A 202 -13.62 2.87 -14.75
N MET A 203 -12.40 2.98 -15.29
CA MET A 203 -11.52 4.12 -15.02
C MET A 203 -12.09 5.46 -15.52
N GLY A 204 -12.94 5.44 -16.54
CA GLY A 204 -13.63 6.61 -17.08
C GLY A 204 -14.92 6.97 -16.35
N GLU A 205 -15.35 6.19 -15.36
CA GLU A 205 -16.58 6.44 -14.61
C GLU A 205 -16.29 7.41 -13.45
N ASP A 206 -17.10 8.47 -13.35
CA ASP A 206 -17.04 9.35 -12.18
C ASP A 206 -17.79 8.72 -11.01
N PRO A 207 -17.21 8.69 -9.81
CA PRO A 207 -17.89 8.16 -8.64
C PRO A 207 -19.13 9.01 -8.27
N SER A 208 -20.18 8.34 -7.80
CA SER A 208 -21.43 8.99 -7.41
C SER A 208 -21.77 8.73 -5.94
N PRO A 209 -21.86 9.80 -5.11
CA PRO A 209 -21.67 11.22 -5.44
C PRO A 209 -20.22 11.56 -5.76
N SER A 210 -19.99 12.71 -6.42
CA SER A 210 -18.61 13.18 -6.65
C SER A 210 -17.85 13.40 -5.33
N ALA A 211 -16.52 13.29 -5.35
CA ALA A 211 -15.65 13.54 -4.19
C ALA A 211 -15.98 14.86 -3.46
N LYS A 212 -16.24 15.93 -4.23
CA LYS A 212 -16.65 17.22 -3.68
C LYS A 212 -17.99 17.10 -2.94
N ALA A 213 -19.00 16.51 -3.55
CA ALA A 213 -20.32 16.38 -2.95
C ALA A 213 -20.29 15.50 -1.68
N MET A 214 -19.55 14.42 -1.70
CA MET A 214 -19.30 13.54 -0.55
C MET A 214 -18.69 14.33 0.63
N MET A 215 -17.62 15.10 0.38
CA MET A 215 -16.95 15.90 1.41
C MET A 215 -17.86 17.01 1.95
N GLU A 216 -18.61 17.69 1.08
CA GLU A 216 -19.59 18.73 1.48
C GLU A 216 -20.73 18.15 2.31
N HIS A 217 -21.17 16.95 2.01
CA HIS A 217 -22.17 16.23 2.80
C HIS A 217 -21.69 15.93 4.22
N VAL A 218 -20.45 15.47 4.35
CA VAL A 218 -19.91 15.04 5.66
C VAL A 218 -19.48 16.21 6.53
N TYR A 219 -18.84 17.23 5.97
CA TYR A 219 -18.20 18.30 6.70
C TYR A 219 -18.82 19.70 6.50
N GLY A 220 -19.73 19.83 5.54
CA GLY A 220 -20.25 21.14 5.12
C GLY A 220 -19.31 21.84 4.13
N LYS A 221 -19.88 22.73 3.31
CA LYS A 221 -19.18 23.38 2.18
C LYS A 221 -17.89 24.13 2.60
N ALA A 222 -17.94 24.89 3.70
CA ALA A 222 -16.80 25.68 4.13
C ALA A 222 -15.62 24.81 4.58
N ALA A 223 -15.88 23.77 5.39
CA ALA A 223 -14.84 22.86 5.88
C ALA A 223 -14.29 21.98 4.75
N ALA A 224 -15.12 21.50 3.83
CA ALA A 224 -14.69 20.73 2.66
C ALA A 224 -13.77 21.58 1.75
N ALA A 225 -14.12 22.84 1.51
CA ALA A 225 -13.29 23.75 0.73
C ALA A 225 -11.95 24.03 1.42
N ALA A 226 -11.95 24.25 2.75
CA ALA A 226 -10.74 24.46 3.53
C ALA A 226 -9.82 23.22 3.50
N ASN A 227 -10.39 22.01 3.61
CA ASN A 227 -9.65 20.75 3.52
C ASN A 227 -8.99 20.59 2.14
N ARG A 228 -9.74 20.84 1.06
CA ARG A 228 -9.19 20.81 -0.30
C ARG A 228 -8.07 21.81 -0.50
N LYS A 229 -8.22 23.03 0.03
CA LYS A 229 -7.17 24.07 -0.03
C LYS A 229 -5.91 23.60 0.69
N ARG A 230 -6.04 23.01 1.90
CA ARG A 230 -4.92 22.45 2.66
C ARG A 230 -4.21 21.36 1.88
N TYR A 231 -4.94 20.39 1.35
CA TYR A 231 -4.41 19.30 0.52
C TYR A 231 -3.57 19.83 -0.65
N LEU A 232 -4.14 20.75 -1.44
CA LEU A 232 -3.45 21.30 -2.60
C LEU A 232 -2.23 22.17 -2.23
N ALA A 233 -2.29 22.90 -1.11
CA ALA A 233 -1.18 23.72 -0.64
C ALA A 233 0.02 22.87 -0.17
N ALA A 234 -0.23 21.66 0.33
CA ALA A 234 0.80 20.76 0.79
C ALA A 234 1.58 20.11 -0.38
N ILE A 235 1.00 20.02 -1.56
CA ILE A 235 1.62 19.37 -2.70
C ILE A 235 2.65 20.29 -3.36
N GLU A 236 3.88 19.81 -3.50
CA GLU A 236 4.92 20.46 -4.29
C GLU A 236 4.81 20.06 -5.76
N HIS A 237 4.70 18.77 -6.00
CA HIS A 237 4.65 18.19 -7.35
C HIS A 237 3.81 16.91 -7.32
N SER A 238 3.13 16.61 -8.44
CA SER A 238 2.43 15.35 -8.62
C SER A 238 2.48 14.92 -10.08
N TRP A 239 2.48 13.61 -10.27
CA TRP A 239 2.40 12.99 -11.60
C TRP A 239 1.56 11.73 -11.48
N SER A 240 1.18 11.15 -12.61
CA SER A 240 0.41 9.90 -12.60
C SER A 240 0.78 9.01 -13.75
N SER A 241 0.59 7.72 -13.53
CA SER A 241 0.74 6.69 -14.55
C SER A 241 -0.35 5.64 -14.38
N ILE A 242 -0.65 4.92 -15.45
CA ILE A 242 -1.51 3.75 -15.43
C ILE A 242 -0.64 2.53 -15.67
N TYR A 243 -0.83 1.55 -14.81
CA TYR A 243 -0.16 0.25 -14.88
C TYR A 243 -1.18 -0.84 -15.13
N LYS A 244 -0.77 -1.86 -15.86
CA LYS A 244 -1.55 -3.06 -16.10
C LYS A 244 -0.87 -4.24 -15.41
N TYR A 245 -1.65 -5.02 -14.66
CA TYR A 245 -1.15 -6.23 -14.04
C TYR A 245 -0.75 -7.27 -15.10
N ASP A 246 0.48 -7.78 -14.99
CA ASP A 246 0.99 -8.83 -15.86
C ASP A 246 1.14 -10.14 -15.07
N LYS A 247 0.14 -11.00 -15.22
CA LYS A 247 0.12 -12.30 -14.55
C LYS A 247 1.22 -13.24 -15.04
N ASP A 248 1.68 -13.08 -16.30
CA ASP A 248 2.66 -13.97 -16.91
C ASP A 248 4.09 -13.65 -16.43
N LEU A 249 4.31 -12.44 -15.92
CA LEU A 249 5.56 -12.00 -15.30
C LEU A 249 5.49 -11.97 -13.76
N SER A 250 4.36 -12.33 -13.18
CA SER A 250 4.16 -12.39 -11.74
C SER A 250 4.46 -13.78 -11.18
N TYR A 251 4.96 -13.82 -9.95
CA TYR A 251 5.23 -15.05 -9.21
C TYR A 251 4.27 -15.20 -8.04
N ILE A 252 3.50 -16.26 -8.03
CA ILE A 252 2.63 -16.62 -6.91
C ILE A 252 3.06 -18.00 -6.42
N PRO A 253 3.55 -18.12 -5.16
CA PRO A 253 3.94 -19.40 -4.59
C PRO A 253 2.80 -20.43 -4.63
N ALA A 254 3.12 -21.69 -4.88
CA ALA A 254 2.18 -22.77 -4.66
C ALA A 254 1.81 -22.84 -3.17
N LYS A 255 0.51 -23.04 -2.87
CA LYS A 255 0.00 -23.21 -1.51
C LYS A 255 0.37 -24.56 -0.93
#